data_199e359894d643ec5729ff145b814b39
#
_entry.id   199e359894d643ec5729ff145b814b39
#
_cell.length_a   1.000
_cell.length_b   1.000
_cell.length_c   1.000
_cell.angle_alpha   90.00
_cell.angle_beta   90.00
_cell.angle_gamma   90.00
#
_symmetry.space_group_name_H-M   'P 1'
#
loop_
_entity.id
_entity.type
_entity.pdbx_description
1 polymer ?
#
loop_
_entity_poly.entity_id
_entity_poly.type
_entity_poly.pdbx_seq_one_letter_code
_entity_poly.pdbx_strand_id
1 'polypeptide(L)'
;MKCINYLLILAVLAFVSCGKSDKELQAERQAQKLAEREAYQKAYKIAVMPTMDCLPAYLLKDSLLYDTAKVDIRLCRFNAQMDCDTAMIGGSVQAAFSDLVRTERLKHRNKVLMHYLTDTNLNWQLIADKDSKLKQLSDLSDKIVAMTRFSGTDLLTDMAVKKAKPKYQVFRVQVNDVLVRLAMLQNHEIDAYWFAEPQITKALAADNNSLFNSEDAGVHLGVVAIMDKVRRQDEEAAFAEAYDKAVEQINKNGVKYYSALIQKYMKVDESVVRALPDIKYTKIGPPRKANLLMARNFLSSGKVSK
;
A
#
# COMPACT_ATOMS: atom_id res chain seq x y z
N MET A 1 0.69 -77.77 0.61
CA MET A 1 1.14 -76.86 1.65
C MET A 1 1.76 -75.51 1.15
N LYS A 2 1.62 -75.11 -0.15
CA LYS A 2 2.17 -73.83 -0.65
C LYS A 2 1.11 -72.71 -0.84
N CYS A 3 -0.19 -73.02 -0.77
CA CYS A 3 -1.25 -72.00 -0.97
C CYS A 3 -1.69 -71.29 0.32
N ILE A 4 -1.37 -71.83 1.48
CA ILE A 4 -1.78 -71.23 2.80
C ILE A 4 -0.88 -70.07 3.18
N ASN A 5 0.37 -70.06 2.77
CA ASN A 5 1.31 -68.98 3.05
C ASN A 5 1.04 -67.66 2.26
N TYR A 6 0.42 -67.73 1.09
CA TYR A 6 0.05 -66.53 0.33
C TYR A 6 -1.18 -65.81 0.85
N LEU A 7 -2.10 -66.55 1.48
CA LEU A 7 -3.32 -65.92 2.11
C LEU A 7 -2.97 -65.18 3.40
N LEU A 8 -1.95 -65.63 4.15
CA LEU A 8 -1.49 -64.93 5.37
C LEU A 8 -0.69 -63.65 5.05
N ILE A 9 0.04 -63.60 3.93
CA ILE A 9 0.77 -62.43 3.50
C ILE A 9 -0.18 -61.36 2.94
N LEU A 10 -1.27 -61.72 2.27
CA LEU A 10 -2.29 -60.77 1.80
C LEU A 10 -3.12 -60.18 2.93
N ALA A 11 -3.33 -60.91 4.05
CA ALA A 11 -4.06 -60.42 5.22
C ALA A 11 -3.24 -59.39 6.06
N VAL A 12 -1.89 -59.45 6.01
CA VAL A 12 -1.02 -58.50 6.71
C VAL A 12 -0.86 -57.18 5.94
N LEU A 13 -1.03 -57.17 4.60
CA LEU A 13 -1.00 -55.97 3.81
C LEU A 13 -2.30 -55.16 3.83
N ALA A 14 -3.40 -55.70 4.36
CA ALA A 14 -4.68 -54.99 4.51
C ALA A 14 -4.78 -54.14 5.78
N PHE A 15 -3.81 -54.19 6.71
CA PHE A 15 -3.84 -53.47 7.99
C PHE A 15 -2.94 -52.22 8.05
N VAL A 16 -2.33 -51.78 6.97
CA VAL A 16 -1.49 -50.55 6.92
C VAL A 16 -2.19 -49.41 6.20
N SER A 17 -3.50 -49.45 6.00
CA SER A 17 -4.28 -48.30 5.60
C SER A 17 -4.92 -47.63 6.79
N CYS A 18 -4.10 -47.20 7.77
CA CYS A 18 -4.55 -46.34 8.85
C CYS A 18 -4.63 -44.88 8.31
N GLY A 19 -5.54 -44.65 7.38
CA GLY A 19 -6.00 -43.32 7.07
C GLY A 19 -6.70 -42.75 8.30
N LYS A 20 -6.34 -41.55 8.71
CA LYS A 20 -7.03 -40.84 9.79
C LYS A 20 -8.53 -40.82 9.50
N SER A 21 -9.34 -41.03 10.52
CA SER A 21 -10.80 -40.93 10.37
C SER A 21 -11.21 -39.51 9.97
N ASP A 22 -12.35 -39.37 9.30
CA ASP A 22 -12.86 -38.03 8.92
C ASP A 22 -13.01 -37.09 10.13
N LYS A 23 -13.31 -37.64 11.31
CA LYS A 23 -13.37 -36.86 12.56
C LYS A 23 -12.01 -36.38 13.02
N GLU A 24 -10.96 -37.19 12.91
CA GLU A 24 -9.58 -36.79 13.23
C GLU A 24 -9.06 -35.75 12.26
N LEU A 25 -9.32 -35.91 10.96
CA LEU A 25 -8.99 -34.94 9.93
C LEU A 25 -9.71 -33.60 10.16
N GLN A 26 -10.97 -33.62 10.56
CA GLN A 26 -11.71 -32.41 10.91
C GLN A 26 -11.17 -31.73 12.17
N ALA A 27 -10.84 -32.49 13.20
CA ALA A 27 -10.26 -31.97 14.42
C ALA A 27 -8.88 -31.33 14.19
N GLU A 28 -8.02 -31.96 13.38
CA GLU A 28 -6.73 -31.41 12.99
C GLU A 28 -6.90 -30.09 12.18
N ARG A 29 -7.82 -30.06 11.23
CA ARG A 29 -8.11 -28.83 10.45
C ARG A 29 -8.63 -27.71 11.35
N GLN A 30 -9.45 -28.02 12.35
CA GLN A 30 -9.93 -27.03 13.32
C GLN A 30 -8.80 -26.52 14.22
N ALA A 31 -7.98 -27.44 14.75
CA ALA A 31 -6.80 -27.07 15.54
C ALA A 31 -5.81 -26.21 14.74
N GLN A 32 -5.55 -26.58 13.48
CA GLN A 32 -4.68 -25.81 12.59
C GLN A 32 -5.24 -24.40 12.30
N LYS A 33 -6.56 -24.29 12.06
CA LYS A 33 -7.22 -22.97 11.88
C LYS A 33 -7.15 -22.10 13.13
N LEU A 34 -7.30 -22.72 14.31
CA LEU A 34 -7.19 -21.99 15.57
C LEU A 34 -5.76 -21.50 15.80
N ALA A 35 -4.76 -22.36 15.62
CA ALA A 35 -3.35 -22.01 15.74
C ALA A 35 -2.96 -20.89 14.75
N GLU A 36 -3.42 -20.98 13.49
CA GLU A 36 -3.18 -19.93 12.50
C GLU A 36 -3.84 -18.60 12.88
N ARG A 37 -5.05 -18.64 13.43
CA ARG A 37 -5.75 -17.46 13.93
C ARG A 37 -5.00 -16.80 15.10
N GLU A 38 -4.51 -17.60 16.03
CA GLU A 38 -3.71 -17.09 17.16
C GLU A 38 -2.37 -16.51 16.68
N ALA A 39 -1.68 -17.20 15.76
CA ALA A 39 -0.46 -16.70 15.15
C ALA A 39 -0.72 -15.35 14.42
N TYR A 40 -1.81 -15.27 13.66
CA TYR A 40 -2.20 -14.02 12.99
C TYR A 40 -2.49 -12.88 13.97
N GLN A 41 -3.12 -13.17 15.12
CA GLN A 41 -3.38 -12.15 16.14
C GLN A 41 -2.08 -11.60 16.74
N LYS A 42 -1.08 -12.46 16.94
CA LYS A 42 0.23 -12.10 17.50
C LYS A 42 1.20 -11.50 16.49
N ALA A 43 0.97 -11.68 15.20
CA ALA A 43 1.86 -11.20 14.13
C ALA A 43 2.07 -9.68 14.15
N TYR A 44 3.22 -9.23 13.66
CA TYR A 44 3.49 -7.81 13.36
C TYR A 44 2.89 -7.48 12.01
N LYS A 45 1.75 -6.79 12.02
CA LYS A 45 0.94 -6.52 10.83
C LYS A 45 1.20 -5.13 10.29
N ILE A 46 1.39 -5.05 8.98
CA ILE A 46 1.71 -3.82 8.25
C ILE A 46 0.64 -3.58 7.19
N ALA A 47 -0.04 -2.43 7.26
CA ALA A 47 -0.97 -2.01 6.21
C ALA A 47 -0.20 -1.49 5.00
N VAL A 48 -0.50 -2.05 3.81
CA VAL A 48 0.16 -1.71 2.55
C VAL A 48 -0.86 -1.48 1.44
N MET A 49 -0.47 -0.67 0.45
CA MET A 49 -1.25 -0.30 -0.72
C MET A 49 -0.63 -0.90 -2.00
N PRO A 50 -1.37 -1.04 -3.11
CA PRO A 50 -0.82 -1.49 -4.39
C PRO A 50 -0.06 -0.35 -5.12
N THR A 51 0.90 0.26 -4.43
CA THR A 51 1.71 1.39 -4.90
C THR A 51 3.20 1.12 -4.73
N MET A 52 4.03 1.75 -5.55
CA MET A 52 5.46 1.45 -5.61
C MET A 52 6.21 1.79 -4.32
N ASP A 53 5.76 2.75 -3.53
CA ASP A 53 6.35 3.05 -2.21
C ASP A 53 6.26 1.87 -1.24
N CYS A 54 5.31 0.95 -1.44
CA CYS A 54 5.20 -0.29 -0.66
C CYS A 54 6.10 -1.44 -1.17
N LEU A 55 6.83 -1.29 -2.28
CA LEU A 55 7.67 -2.35 -2.84
C LEU A 55 8.69 -2.92 -1.83
N PRO A 56 9.38 -2.10 -0.99
CA PRO A 56 10.27 -2.65 0.03
C PRO A 56 9.56 -3.59 1.01
N ALA A 57 8.32 -3.28 1.43
CA ALA A 57 7.52 -4.12 2.31
C ALA A 57 7.12 -5.45 1.63
N TYR A 58 6.77 -5.42 0.37
CA TYR A 58 6.48 -6.63 -0.40
C TYR A 58 7.72 -7.50 -0.56
N LEU A 59 8.87 -6.89 -0.88
CA LEU A 59 10.12 -7.62 -1.06
C LEU A 59 10.60 -8.25 0.24
N LEU A 60 10.63 -7.50 1.35
CA LEU A 60 11.09 -8.04 2.63
C LEU A 60 10.23 -9.23 3.08
N LYS A 61 8.92 -9.23 2.79
CA LYS A 61 8.02 -10.32 3.14
C LYS A 61 8.19 -11.54 2.24
N ASP A 62 8.22 -11.36 0.92
CA ASP A 62 8.30 -12.49 -0.02
C ASP A 62 9.70 -13.15 -0.01
N SER A 63 10.74 -12.37 0.25
CA SER A 63 12.14 -12.86 0.34
C SER A 63 12.59 -13.17 1.77
N LEU A 64 11.70 -13.04 2.76
CA LEU A 64 11.98 -13.29 4.19
C LEU A 64 13.27 -12.61 4.65
N LEU A 65 13.42 -11.30 4.39
CA LEU A 65 14.63 -10.55 4.72
C LEU A 65 14.81 -10.27 6.22
N TYR A 66 14.02 -10.91 7.05
CA TYR A 66 14.01 -10.82 8.52
C TYR A 66 14.10 -12.23 9.15
N ASP A 67 14.47 -12.29 10.41
CA ASP A 67 14.51 -13.54 11.17
C ASP A 67 13.08 -13.97 11.54
N THR A 68 12.57 -14.99 10.86
CA THR A 68 11.21 -15.51 11.06
C THR A 68 11.02 -16.22 12.41
N ALA A 69 12.11 -16.56 13.12
CA ALA A 69 12.04 -17.08 14.47
C ALA A 69 11.79 -15.97 15.51
N LYS A 70 12.16 -14.71 15.18
CA LYS A 70 12.00 -13.56 16.08
C LYS A 70 10.72 -12.77 15.81
N VAL A 71 10.28 -12.69 14.56
CA VAL A 71 9.10 -11.92 14.19
C VAL A 71 8.31 -12.59 13.08
N ASP A 72 6.97 -12.63 13.22
CA ASP A 72 6.04 -12.98 12.14
C ASP A 72 5.51 -11.66 11.53
N ILE A 73 6.11 -11.21 10.44
CA ILE A 73 5.63 -10.04 9.70
C ILE A 73 4.52 -10.47 8.75
N ARG A 74 3.35 -9.79 8.81
CA ARG A 74 2.23 -10.02 7.89
C ARG A 74 1.76 -8.73 7.24
N LEU A 75 1.54 -8.77 5.92
CA LEU A 75 1.05 -7.63 5.16
C LEU A 75 -0.48 -7.65 5.08
N CYS A 76 -1.11 -6.60 5.58
CA CYS A 76 -2.53 -6.34 5.41
C CYS A 76 -2.72 -5.43 4.19
N ARG A 77 -3.22 -6.01 3.09
CA ARG A 77 -3.34 -5.34 1.80
C ARG A 77 -4.67 -4.62 1.68
N PHE A 78 -4.62 -3.34 1.38
CA PHE A 78 -5.78 -2.49 1.14
C PHE A 78 -5.65 -1.81 -0.23
N ASN A 79 -6.76 -1.46 -0.85
CA ASN A 79 -6.79 -0.67 -2.08
C ASN A 79 -7.19 0.79 -1.80
N ALA A 80 -7.75 1.04 -0.63
CA ALA A 80 -8.18 2.36 -0.20
C ALA A 80 -7.42 2.81 1.05
N GLN A 81 -6.88 4.03 1.04
CA GLN A 81 -6.17 4.59 2.19
C GLN A 81 -7.05 4.68 3.44
N MET A 82 -8.38 4.89 3.27
CA MET A 82 -9.32 4.91 4.39
C MET A 82 -9.39 3.58 5.15
N ASP A 83 -9.18 2.46 4.47
CA ASP A 83 -9.16 1.14 5.11
C ASP A 83 -7.89 0.97 5.95
N CYS A 84 -6.75 1.50 5.47
CA CYS A 84 -5.52 1.59 6.28
C CYS A 84 -5.76 2.43 7.55
N ASP A 85 -6.44 3.59 7.43
CA ASP A 85 -6.78 4.43 8.58
C ASP A 85 -7.67 3.69 9.58
N THR A 86 -8.68 2.97 9.10
CA THR A 86 -9.58 2.16 9.94
C THR A 86 -8.80 1.08 10.68
N ALA A 87 -7.84 0.43 10.00
CA ALA A 87 -6.96 -0.57 10.61
C ALA A 87 -6.05 0.05 11.69
N MET A 88 -5.52 1.27 11.45
CA MET A 88 -4.73 2.01 12.44
C MET A 88 -5.56 2.42 13.66
N ILE A 89 -6.75 3.00 13.45
CA ILE A 89 -7.66 3.41 14.52
C ILE A 89 -8.08 2.21 15.38
N GLY A 90 -8.42 1.09 14.72
CA GLY A 90 -8.84 -0.15 15.36
C GLY A 90 -7.69 -0.92 16.04
N GLY A 91 -6.42 -0.52 15.81
CA GLY A 91 -5.25 -1.22 16.35
C GLY A 91 -5.04 -2.63 15.76
N SER A 92 -5.59 -2.90 14.58
CA SER A 92 -5.44 -4.19 13.91
C SER A 92 -4.12 -4.32 13.14
N VAL A 93 -3.37 -3.22 13.01
CA VAL A 93 -2.02 -3.18 12.41
C VAL A 93 -1.05 -2.43 13.33
N GLN A 94 0.24 -2.77 13.27
CA GLN A 94 1.32 -2.16 14.02
C GLN A 94 2.06 -1.09 13.23
N ALA A 95 2.05 -1.20 11.90
CA ALA A 95 2.62 -0.22 11.00
C ALA A 95 1.70 0.02 9.79
N ALA A 96 1.83 1.17 9.14
CA ALA A 96 1.07 1.48 7.92
C ALA A 96 1.87 2.38 6.98
N PHE A 97 1.82 2.07 5.69
CA PHE A 97 2.17 2.99 4.63
C PHE A 97 1.01 3.98 4.45
N SER A 98 1.29 5.27 4.55
CA SER A 98 0.27 6.32 4.56
C SER A 98 0.86 7.65 4.07
N ASP A 99 0.15 8.75 4.29
CA ASP A 99 0.65 10.09 4.04
C ASP A 99 0.57 10.99 5.29
N LEU A 100 1.40 12.04 5.32
CA LEU A 100 1.52 12.97 6.43
C LEU A 100 0.20 13.68 6.76
N VAL A 101 -0.63 14.00 5.77
CA VAL A 101 -1.91 14.68 6.01
C VAL A 101 -2.86 13.77 6.78
N ARG A 102 -2.99 12.51 6.33
CA ARG A 102 -3.86 11.53 6.99
C ARG A 102 -3.37 11.19 8.38
N THR A 103 -2.09 10.89 8.53
CA THR A 103 -1.52 10.50 9.83
C THR A 103 -1.57 11.63 10.85
N GLU A 104 -1.27 12.87 10.48
CA GLU A 104 -1.45 14.02 11.37
C GLU A 104 -2.93 14.25 11.72
N ARG A 105 -3.85 14.03 10.78
CA ARG A 105 -5.29 14.07 11.06
C ARG A 105 -5.71 13.01 12.07
N LEU A 106 -5.22 11.77 11.92
CA LEU A 106 -5.49 10.67 12.86
C LEU A 106 -4.96 10.99 14.26
N LYS A 107 -3.76 11.57 14.39
CA LYS A 107 -3.22 12.04 15.67
C LYS A 107 -4.13 13.07 16.31
N HIS A 108 -4.60 14.05 15.52
CA HIS A 108 -5.42 15.15 16.05
C HIS A 108 -6.86 14.74 16.38
N ARG A 109 -7.56 14.10 15.45
CA ARG A 109 -8.99 13.79 15.59
C ARG A 109 -9.26 12.49 16.34
N ASN A 110 -8.51 11.44 16.03
CA ASN A 110 -8.76 10.10 16.57
C ASN A 110 -7.87 9.78 17.77
N LYS A 111 -6.94 10.71 18.13
CA LYS A 111 -5.96 10.52 19.21
C LYS A 111 -5.12 9.24 19.04
N VAL A 112 -4.87 8.84 17.80
CA VAL A 112 -4.00 7.69 17.50
C VAL A 112 -2.56 8.07 17.85
N LEU A 113 -1.97 7.31 18.77
CA LEU A 113 -0.56 7.48 19.13
C LEU A 113 0.30 6.76 18.11
N MET A 114 1.20 7.50 17.44
CA MET A 114 2.09 6.98 16.43
C MET A 114 3.32 7.87 16.26
N HIS A 115 4.42 7.26 15.81
CA HIS A 115 5.59 7.97 15.29
C HIS A 115 5.86 7.59 13.84
N TYR A 116 6.77 8.30 13.18
CA TYR A 116 7.18 8.02 11.81
C TYR A 116 8.49 7.25 11.80
N LEU A 117 8.50 6.08 11.15
CA LEU A 117 9.70 5.31 10.93
C LEU A 117 10.56 5.94 9.82
N THR A 118 9.90 6.30 8.71
CA THR A 118 10.58 6.90 7.56
C THR A 118 9.61 7.68 6.68
N ASP A 119 10.11 8.61 5.85
CA ASP A 119 9.40 9.01 4.65
C ASP A 119 9.53 7.93 3.57
N THR A 120 8.63 7.95 2.59
CA THR A 120 8.66 7.04 1.45
C THR A 120 8.83 7.85 0.15
N ASN A 121 9.18 7.15 -0.93
CA ASN A 121 9.24 7.75 -2.27
C ASN A 121 7.87 7.87 -2.95
N LEU A 122 6.79 7.93 -2.17
CA LEU A 122 5.44 8.11 -2.71
C LEU A 122 5.32 9.45 -3.43
N ASN A 123 5.17 9.37 -4.73
CA ASN A 123 4.95 10.51 -5.62
C ASN A 123 3.56 10.41 -6.22
N TRP A 124 2.85 11.55 -6.32
CA TRP A 124 1.55 11.64 -6.97
C TRP A 124 1.59 12.53 -8.19
N GLN A 125 0.86 12.11 -9.23
CA GLN A 125 0.60 12.95 -10.38
C GLN A 125 -0.91 13.13 -10.58
N LEU A 126 -1.30 14.35 -10.99
CA LEU A 126 -2.64 14.64 -11.46
C LEU A 126 -2.72 14.29 -12.94
N ILE A 127 -3.40 13.22 -13.24
CA ILE A 127 -3.56 12.72 -14.61
C ILE A 127 -4.90 13.16 -15.15
N ALA A 128 -4.89 13.88 -16.25
CA ALA A 128 -6.09 14.26 -16.99
C ALA A 128 -6.51 13.12 -17.91
N ASP A 129 -7.81 12.85 -17.93
CA ASP A 129 -8.42 11.97 -18.93
C ASP A 129 -8.17 12.55 -20.33
N LYS A 130 -7.77 11.71 -21.28
CA LYS A 130 -7.45 12.12 -22.67
C LYS A 130 -8.64 12.79 -23.38
N ASP A 131 -9.88 12.37 -23.05
CA ASP A 131 -11.09 12.91 -23.65
C ASP A 131 -11.58 14.19 -22.97
N SER A 132 -11.05 14.51 -21.76
CA SER A 132 -11.34 15.75 -21.02
C SER A 132 -10.81 17.01 -21.68
N LYS A 133 -9.89 16.88 -22.65
CA LYS A 133 -9.20 17.98 -23.38
C LYS A 133 -8.32 18.86 -22.45
N LEU A 134 -8.00 18.41 -21.25
CA LEU A 134 -7.12 19.13 -20.32
C LEU A 134 -5.66 18.95 -20.76
N LYS A 135 -4.97 20.05 -21.09
CA LYS A 135 -3.56 20.03 -21.49
C LYS A 135 -2.64 20.66 -20.45
N GLN A 136 -3.18 21.53 -19.62
CA GLN A 136 -2.44 22.27 -18.59
C GLN A 136 -3.34 22.58 -17.39
N LEU A 137 -2.73 22.99 -16.28
CA LEU A 137 -3.47 23.26 -15.04
C LEU A 137 -4.56 24.34 -15.16
N SER A 138 -4.36 25.37 -15.99
CA SER A 138 -5.37 26.42 -16.20
C SER A 138 -6.69 25.89 -16.79
N ASP A 139 -6.65 24.73 -17.44
CA ASP A 139 -7.82 24.12 -18.06
C ASP A 139 -8.74 23.42 -17.04
N LEU A 140 -8.34 23.37 -15.76
CA LEU A 140 -9.14 22.78 -14.66
C LEU A 140 -10.41 23.57 -14.32
N SER A 141 -10.63 24.75 -14.93
CA SER A 141 -11.82 25.57 -14.70
C SER A 141 -13.10 24.80 -15.03
N ASP A 142 -14.03 24.70 -14.06
CA ASP A 142 -15.30 23.97 -14.18
C ASP A 142 -15.11 22.46 -14.44
N LYS A 143 -14.04 21.89 -13.87
CA LYS A 143 -13.67 20.47 -14.04
C LYS A 143 -13.75 19.69 -12.73
N ILE A 144 -13.88 18.37 -12.85
CA ILE A 144 -13.98 17.43 -11.72
C ILE A 144 -12.63 16.74 -11.52
N VAL A 145 -12.12 16.79 -10.28
CA VAL A 145 -10.88 16.11 -9.87
C VAL A 145 -11.21 15.01 -8.85
N ALA A 146 -10.84 13.77 -9.18
CA ALA A 146 -10.93 12.64 -8.26
C ALA A 146 -9.73 12.62 -7.30
N MET A 147 -10.02 12.64 -6.00
CA MET A 147 -9.02 12.63 -4.94
C MET A 147 -9.52 11.89 -3.71
N THR A 148 -8.75 11.83 -2.63
CA THR A 148 -9.20 11.36 -1.31
C THR A 148 -9.22 12.55 -0.36
N ARG A 149 -10.35 12.83 0.28
CA ARG A 149 -10.47 13.92 1.24
C ARG A 149 -9.54 13.73 2.43
N PHE A 150 -8.99 14.85 2.91
CA PHE A 150 -8.11 14.90 4.08
C PHE A 150 -6.86 14.02 3.91
N SER A 151 -6.28 13.99 2.73
CA SER A 151 -5.07 13.24 2.37
C SER A 151 -4.07 14.12 1.65
N GLY A 152 -2.90 13.55 1.33
CA GLY A 152 -1.91 14.19 0.47
C GLY A 152 -2.51 14.65 -0.86
N THR A 153 -3.41 13.88 -1.47
CA THR A 153 -4.05 14.26 -2.75
C THR A 153 -5.04 15.42 -2.61
N ASP A 154 -5.65 15.63 -1.44
CA ASP A 154 -6.49 16.81 -1.18
C ASP A 154 -5.62 18.08 -1.06
N LEU A 155 -4.52 18.00 -0.29
CA LEU A 155 -3.54 19.08 -0.21
C LEU A 155 -2.95 19.43 -1.58
N LEU A 156 -2.55 18.42 -2.36
CA LEU A 156 -2.02 18.60 -3.71
C LEU A 156 -3.07 19.20 -4.66
N THR A 157 -4.35 18.88 -4.49
CA THR A 157 -5.43 19.54 -5.24
C THR A 157 -5.51 21.02 -4.91
N ASP A 158 -5.38 21.42 -3.64
CA ASP A 158 -5.30 22.83 -3.24
C ASP A 158 -4.12 23.55 -3.93
N MET A 159 -2.95 22.89 -3.98
CA MET A 159 -1.77 23.44 -4.63
C MET A 159 -1.97 23.60 -6.15
N ALA A 160 -2.51 22.56 -6.80
CA ALA A 160 -2.80 22.57 -8.24
C ALA A 160 -3.80 23.68 -8.59
N VAL A 161 -4.91 23.81 -7.84
CA VAL A 161 -5.92 24.86 -8.02
C VAL A 161 -5.31 26.26 -7.79
N LYS A 162 -4.51 26.43 -6.73
CA LYS A 162 -3.82 27.71 -6.46
C LYS A 162 -2.87 28.10 -7.60
N LYS A 163 -2.17 27.12 -8.18
CA LYS A 163 -1.28 27.34 -9.32
C LYS A 163 -2.05 27.60 -10.62
N ALA A 164 -3.13 26.88 -10.85
CA ALA A 164 -4.01 26.95 -12.01
C ALA A 164 -4.72 28.33 -12.12
N LYS A 165 -5.13 28.92 -10.98
CA LYS A 165 -5.97 30.13 -10.90
C LYS A 165 -7.19 30.04 -11.82
N PRO A 166 -8.01 28.97 -11.74
CA PRO A 166 -9.12 28.74 -12.65
C PRO A 166 -10.18 29.85 -12.51
N LYS A 167 -10.82 30.17 -13.62
CA LYS A 167 -11.90 31.18 -13.65
C LYS A 167 -13.12 30.73 -12.87
N TYR A 168 -13.45 29.43 -12.94
CA TYR A 168 -14.58 28.81 -12.25
C TYR A 168 -14.09 27.74 -11.27
N GLN A 169 -14.99 27.30 -10.39
CA GLN A 169 -14.68 26.34 -9.35
C GLN A 169 -14.22 24.99 -9.94
N VAL A 170 -13.20 24.40 -9.32
CA VAL A 170 -12.81 22.99 -9.55
C VAL A 170 -13.59 22.12 -8.57
N PHE A 171 -14.34 21.17 -9.09
CA PHE A 171 -15.13 20.24 -8.29
C PHE A 171 -14.26 19.07 -7.84
N ARG A 172 -14.47 18.62 -6.61
CA ARG A 172 -13.70 17.52 -6.02
C ARG A 172 -14.63 16.37 -5.71
N VAL A 173 -14.29 15.21 -6.21
CA VAL A 173 -14.99 13.97 -5.93
C VAL A 173 -14.10 13.01 -5.16
N GLN A 174 -14.65 12.39 -4.11
CA GLN A 174 -13.90 11.44 -3.31
C GLN A 174 -14.02 10.03 -3.91
N VAL A 175 -12.89 9.50 -4.40
CA VAL A 175 -12.75 8.11 -4.84
C VAL A 175 -11.56 7.51 -4.11
N ASN A 176 -11.81 6.66 -3.11
CA ASN A 176 -10.79 6.21 -2.16
C ASN A 176 -9.97 5.02 -2.69
N ASP A 177 -10.61 4.07 -3.37
CA ASP A 177 -9.96 2.89 -3.93
C ASP A 177 -9.18 3.28 -5.19
N VAL A 178 -7.86 3.02 -5.17
CA VAL A 178 -6.95 3.41 -6.27
C VAL A 178 -7.18 2.60 -7.54
N LEU A 179 -7.68 1.36 -7.42
CA LEU A 179 -7.99 0.52 -8.59
C LEU A 179 -9.34 0.91 -9.21
N VAL A 180 -10.33 1.25 -8.39
CA VAL A 180 -11.60 1.83 -8.86
C VAL A 180 -11.33 3.16 -9.57
N ARG A 181 -10.49 4.02 -8.99
CA ARG A 181 -10.10 5.30 -9.60
C ARG A 181 -9.47 5.10 -10.98
N LEU A 182 -8.62 4.08 -11.13
CA LEU A 182 -8.00 3.75 -12.42
C LEU A 182 -9.04 3.22 -13.42
N ALA A 183 -10.00 2.39 -12.99
CA ALA A 183 -11.09 1.93 -13.84
C ALA A 183 -11.98 3.09 -14.31
N MET A 184 -12.29 4.05 -13.43
CA MET A 184 -13.04 5.26 -13.77
C MET A 184 -12.31 6.12 -14.82
N LEU A 185 -10.98 6.24 -14.73
CA LEU A 185 -10.18 6.90 -15.78
C LEU A 185 -10.31 6.16 -17.12
N GLN A 186 -10.23 4.84 -17.10
CA GLN A 186 -10.35 4.01 -18.30
C GLN A 186 -11.74 4.10 -18.96
N ASN A 187 -12.77 4.39 -18.15
CA ASN A 187 -14.16 4.58 -18.58
C ASN A 187 -14.52 6.05 -18.89
N HIS A 188 -13.55 6.98 -18.79
CA HIS A 188 -13.75 8.41 -19.08
C HIS A 188 -14.82 9.08 -18.19
N GLU A 189 -14.91 8.71 -16.89
CA GLU A 189 -15.99 9.14 -16.01
C GLU A 189 -15.76 10.51 -15.34
N ILE A 190 -14.50 10.93 -15.16
CA ILE A 190 -14.09 12.18 -14.47
C ILE A 190 -12.94 12.82 -15.24
N ASP A 191 -12.83 14.16 -15.19
CA ASP A 191 -11.86 14.93 -15.99
C ASP A 191 -10.39 14.69 -15.59
N ALA A 192 -10.09 14.54 -14.27
CA ALA A 192 -8.72 14.33 -13.80
C ALA A 192 -8.66 13.53 -12.50
N TYR A 193 -7.53 12.82 -12.30
CA TYR A 193 -7.36 11.86 -11.21
C TYR A 193 -5.96 11.94 -10.61
N TRP A 194 -5.85 11.81 -9.29
CA TRP A 194 -4.57 11.63 -8.62
C TRP A 194 -4.16 10.16 -8.57
N PHE A 195 -2.98 9.86 -9.09
CA PHE A 195 -2.38 8.52 -9.01
C PHE A 195 -0.96 8.57 -8.45
N ALA A 196 -0.52 7.42 -7.93
CA ALA A 196 0.88 7.08 -7.68
C ALA A 196 1.32 5.97 -8.63
N GLU A 197 2.62 5.65 -8.67
CA GLU A 197 3.09 4.49 -9.44
C GLU A 197 2.62 3.17 -8.82
N PRO A 198 2.30 2.16 -9.62
CA PRO A 198 2.44 2.05 -11.08
C PRO A 198 1.22 2.54 -11.87
N GLN A 199 0.17 3.07 -11.21
CA GLN A 199 -1.05 3.53 -11.88
C GLN A 199 -0.77 4.75 -12.78
N ILE A 200 0.21 5.60 -12.43
CA ILE A 200 0.66 6.71 -13.29
C ILE A 200 1.14 6.16 -14.63
N THR A 201 2.10 5.24 -14.60
CA THR A 201 2.65 4.63 -15.82
C THR A 201 1.57 3.96 -16.66
N LYS A 202 0.62 3.25 -16.02
CA LYS A 202 -0.49 2.61 -16.73
C LYS A 202 -1.44 3.64 -17.36
N ALA A 203 -1.71 4.74 -16.68
CA ALA A 203 -2.56 5.82 -17.18
C ALA A 203 -1.90 6.55 -18.36
N LEU A 204 -0.61 6.88 -18.27
CA LEU A 204 0.13 7.54 -19.32
C LEU A 204 0.28 6.66 -20.57
N ALA A 205 0.44 5.34 -20.41
CA ALA A 205 0.47 4.39 -21.52
C ALA A 205 -0.85 4.29 -22.31
N ALA A 206 -1.95 4.83 -21.76
CA ALA A 206 -3.27 4.96 -22.40
C ALA A 206 -3.54 6.37 -22.98
N ASP A 207 -2.47 7.13 -23.27
CA ASP A 207 -2.49 8.48 -23.85
C ASP A 207 -3.15 9.56 -22.96
N ASN A 208 -3.25 9.30 -21.66
CA ASN A 208 -3.66 10.33 -20.70
C ASN A 208 -2.51 11.31 -20.41
N ASN A 209 -2.82 12.50 -19.90
CA ASN A 209 -1.87 13.60 -19.76
C ASN A 209 -1.59 13.95 -18.30
N SER A 210 -0.32 14.12 -17.92
CA SER A 210 0.06 14.58 -16.56
C SER A 210 0.02 16.11 -16.51
N LEU A 211 -0.80 16.65 -15.58
CA LEU A 211 -0.96 18.09 -15.36
C LEU A 211 -0.10 18.64 -14.22
N PHE A 212 0.19 17.78 -13.23
CA PHE A 212 0.93 18.16 -12.02
C PHE A 212 1.67 16.96 -11.46
N ASN A 213 2.90 17.19 -11.00
CA ASN A 213 3.72 16.17 -10.34
C ASN A 213 4.17 16.70 -8.97
N SER A 214 3.93 15.93 -7.92
CA SER A 214 4.29 16.32 -6.55
C SER A 214 5.80 16.37 -6.33
N GLU A 215 6.58 15.54 -7.04
CA GLU A 215 8.04 15.53 -6.98
C GLU A 215 8.63 16.82 -7.55
N ASP A 216 8.16 17.26 -8.73
CA ASP A 216 8.57 18.53 -9.33
C ASP A 216 8.19 19.73 -8.46
N ALA A 217 7.14 19.60 -7.66
CA ALA A 217 6.73 20.60 -6.70
C ALA A 217 7.51 20.54 -5.37
N GLY A 218 8.44 19.58 -5.21
CA GLY A 218 9.21 19.36 -3.98
C GLY A 218 8.37 18.86 -2.80
N VAL A 219 7.23 18.21 -3.07
CA VAL A 219 6.28 17.74 -2.04
C VAL A 219 6.34 16.23 -1.88
N HIS A 220 6.82 15.78 -0.72
CA HIS A 220 7.00 14.38 -0.37
C HIS A 220 6.21 14.09 0.91
N LEU A 221 5.03 13.48 0.76
CA LEU A 221 4.10 13.28 1.88
C LEU A 221 4.00 11.82 2.32
N GLY A 222 4.53 10.87 1.55
CA GLY A 222 4.47 9.45 1.90
C GLY A 222 5.28 9.13 3.14
N VAL A 223 4.74 8.29 4.02
CA VAL A 223 5.39 7.88 5.29
C VAL A 223 5.06 6.45 5.64
N VAL A 224 5.96 5.83 6.41
CA VAL A 224 5.66 4.64 7.21
C VAL A 224 5.42 5.10 8.64
N ALA A 225 4.19 4.92 9.14
CA ALA A 225 3.81 5.24 10.51
C ALA A 225 3.77 3.96 11.37
N ILE A 226 4.32 4.03 12.57
CA ILE A 226 4.31 2.96 13.59
C ILE A 226 3.30 3.34 14.67
N MET A 227 2.45 2.38 15.07
CA MET A 227 1.44 2.58 16.11
C MET A 227 2.06 2.39 17.50
N ASP A 228 2.00 3.41 18.35
CA ASP A 228 2.60 3.40 19.69
C ASP A 228 1.72 2.78 20.77
N LYS A 229 0.50 2.34 20.44
CA LYS A 229 -0.48 1.82 21.42
C LYS A 229 0.03 0.58 22.15
N VAL A 230 0.78 -0.25 21.47
CA VAL A 230 1.51 -1.39 22.05
C VAL A 230 2.91 -1.37 21.46
N ARG A 231 3.88 -0.89 22.23
CA ARG A 231 5.27 -0.86 21.80
C ARG A 231 5.81 -2.28 21.64
N ARG A 232 6.18 -2.61 20.41
CA ARG A 232 6.78 -3.88 20.00
C ARG A 232 8.15 -3.57 19.41
N GLN A 233 9.07 -3.05 20.25
CA GLN A 233 10.33 -2.47 19.83
C GLN A 233 11.24 -3.44 19.07
N ASP A 234 11.32 -4.70 19.51
CA ASP A 234 12.17 -5.71 18.86
C ASP A 234 11.65 -6.05 17.46
N GLU A 235 10.32 -6.11 17.29
CA GLU A 235 9.70 -6.41 16.01
C GLU A 235 9.74 -5.20 15.07
N GLU A 236 9.59 -4.00 15.62
CA GLU A 236 9.81 -2.74 14.89
C GLU A 236 11.25 -2.65 14.38
N ALA A 237 12.23 -2.95 15.23
CA ALA A 237 13.64 -2.96 14.84
C ALA A 237 13.92 -4.02 13.74
N ALA A 238 13.34 -5.22 13.87
CA ALA A 238 13.44 -6.26 12.85
C ALA A 238 12.81 -5.85 11.53
N PHE A 239 11.65 -5.17 11.56
CA PHE A 239 11.02 -4.61 10.38
C PHE A 239 11.89 -3.51 9.75
N ALA A 240 12.43 -2.62 10.55
CA ALA A 240 13.30 -1.52 10.13
C ALA A 240 14.55 -2.04 9.40
N GLU A 241 15.25 -3.00 9.98
CA GLU A 241 16.43 -3.63 9.39
C GLU A 241 16.07 -4.34 8.06
N ALA A 242 14.95 -5.07 8.03
CA ALA A 242 14.49 -5.76 6.83
C ALA A 242 14.09 -4.78 5.71
N TYR A 243 13.49 -3.64 6.07
CA TYR A 243 13.15 -2.58 5.13
C TYR A 243 14.41 -2.01 4.47
N ASP A 244 15.43 -1.68 5.24
CA ASP A 244 16.71 -1.16 4.72
C ASP A 244 17.42 -2.18 3.81
N LYS A 245 17.40 -3.47 4.16
CA LYS A 245 17.91 -4.55 3.28
C LYS A 245 17.13 -4.60 1.96
N ALA A 246 15.80 -4.47 2.01
CA ALA A 246 14.99 -4.45 0.81
C ALA A 246 15.30 -3.22 -0.07
N VAL A 247 15.45 -2.04 0.53
CA VAL A 247 15.85 -0.80 -0.15
C VAL A 247 17.21 -0.97 -0.85
N GLU A 248 18.20 -1.54 -0.17
CA GLU A 248 19.53 -1.81 -0.77
C GLU A 248 19.41 -2.73 -2.00
N GLN A 249 18.65 -3.82 -1.87
CA GLN A 249 18.47 -4.77 -2.97
C GLN A 249 17.72 -4.13 -4.16
N ILE A 250 16.68 -3.34 -3.90
CA ILE A 250 15.92 -2.67 -4.96
C ILE A 250 16.81 -1.64 -5.67
N ASN A 251 17.56 -0.83 -4.93
CA ASN A 251 18.43 0.18 -5.51
C ASN A 251 19.60 -0.42 -6.30
N LYS A 252 20.09 -1.61 -5.90
CA LYS A 252 21.14 -2.34 -6.62
C LYS A 252 20.63 -2.93 -7.92
N ASN A 253 19.47 -3.59 -7.90
CA ASN A 253 18.98 -4.38 -9.02
C ASN A 253 18.05 -3.57 -9.96
N GLY A 254 17.48 -2.44 -9.48
CA GLY A 254 16.43 -1.68 -10.13
C GLY A 254 15.04 -2.31 -9.95
N VAL A 255 14.00 -1.47 -9.99
CA VAL A 255 12.60 -1.92 -9.73
C VAL A 255 12.12 -2.96 -10.73
N LYS A 256 12.55 -2.88 -12.00
CA LYS A 256 12.12 -3.80 -13.07
C LYS A 256 12.57 -5.24 -12.83
N TYR A 257 13.64 -5.46 -12.07
CA TYR A 257 14.09 -6.80 -11.66
C TYR A 257 13.02 -7.54 -10.86
N TYR A 258 12.16 -6.81 -10.13
CA TYR A 258 11.09 -7.35 -9.28
C TYR A 258 9.74 -7.41 -10.01
N SER A 259 9.74 -7.61 -11.34
CA SER A 259 8.53 -7.59 -12.18
C SER A 259 7.43 -8.51 -11.66
N ALA A 260 7.75 -9.77 -11.33
CA ALA A 260 6.76 -10.72 -10.81
C ALA A 260 6.13 -10.25 -9.48
N LEU A 261 6.91 -9.62 -8.61
CA LEU A 261 6.45 -9.08 -7.33
C LEU A 261 5.49 -7.90 -7.55
N ILE A 262 5.85 -6.97 -8.42
CA ILE A 262 5.05 -5.81 -8.77
C ILE A 262 3.71 -6.25 -9.39
N GLN A 263 3.72 -7.15 -10.36
CA GLN A 263 2.51 -7.70 -10.97
C GLN A 263 1.60 -8.37 -9.93
N LYS A 264 2.19 -9.19 -9.05
CA LYS A 264 1.47 -9.92 -7.98
C LYS A 264 0.71 -8.97 -7.04
N TYR A 265 1.36 -7.90 -6.59
CA TYR A 265 0.84 -7.05 -5.53
C TYR A 265 0.15 -5.78 -6.02
N MET A 266 0.54 -5.24 -7.17
CA MET A 266 0.06 -3.94 -7.65
C MET A 266 -0.95 -4.04 -8.80
N LYS A 267 -1.29 -5.28 -9.23
CA LYS A 267 -2.33 -5.56 -10.24
C LYS A 267 -2.09 -4.84 -11.58
N VAL A 268 -0.85 -4.89 -12.05
CA VAL A 268 -0.43 -4.37 -13.36
C VAL A 268 0.23 -5.44 -14.18
N ASP A 269 0.22 -5.26 -15.50
CA ASP A 269 0.81 -6.18 -16.45
C ASP A 269 2.33 -5.93 -16.60
N GLU A 270 3.04 -6.90 -17.15
CA GLU A 270 4.48 -6.80 -17.38
C GLU A 270 4.88 -5.62 -18.28
N SER A 271 4.03 -5.24 -19.24
CA SER A 271 4.23 -4.06 -20.09
C SER A 271 4.32 -2.77 -19.30
N VAL A 272 3.47 -2.62 -18.27
CA VAL A 272 3.52 -1.48 -17.33
C VAL A 272 4.82 -1.50 -16.53
N VAL A 273 5.23 -2.68 -16.02
CA VAL A 273 6.49 -2.79 -15.26
C VAL A 273 7.69 -2.41 -16.12
N ARG A 274 7.73 -2.83 -17.37
CA ARG A 274 8.81 -2.44 -18.31
C ARG A 274 8.86 -0.93 -18.56
N ALA A 275 7.70 -0.27 -18.55
CA ALA A 275 7.57 1.17 -18.76
C ALA A 275 7.81 2.02 -17.51
N LEU A 276 7.89 1.43 -16.30
CA LEU A 276 8.15 2.17 -15.06
C LEU A 276 9.42 3.02 -15.16
N PRO A 277 9.43 4.23 -14.60
CA PRO A 277 10.64 5.04 -14.46
C PRO A 277 11.66 4.34 -13.53
N ASP A 278 12.89 4.83 -13.52
CA ASP A 278 13.89 4.41 -12.53
C ASP A 278 13.53 5.04 -11.17
N ILE A 279 13.05 4.19 -10.25
CA ILE A 279 12.62 4.61 -8.93
C ILE A 279 13.69 4.22 -7.91
N LYS A 280 14.19 5.20 -7.16
CA LYS A 280 15.12 5.01 -6.06
C LYS A 280 14.43 5.15 -4.72
N TYR A 281 14.90 4.36 -3.77
CA TYR A 281 14.37 4.33 -2.40
C TYR A 281 15.43 4.83 -1.43
N THR A 282 14.98 5.51 -0.38
CA THR A 282 15.85 5.95 0.73
C THR A 282 15.75 4.98 1.90
N LYS A 283 16.86 4.78 2.59
CA LYS A 283 16.87 4.09 3.88
C LYS A 283 16.06 4.85 4.92
N ILE A 284 15.76 4.15 6.01
CA ILE A 284 15.02 4.71 7.13
C ILE A 284 15.61 6.04 7.59
N GLY A 285 14.73 7.02 7.73
CA GLY A 285 15.05 8.37 8.19
C GLY A 285 13.78 9.19 8.42
N PRO A 286 13.82 10.19 9.31
CA PRO A 286 12.63 10.95 9.67
C PRO A 286 12.07 11.71 8.45
N PRO A 287 10.75 11.92 8.38
CA PRO A 287 10.13 12.69 7.31
C PRO A 287 10.63 14.13 7.32
N ARG A 288 10.68 14.73 6.13
CA ARG A 288 11.15 16.11 5.95
C ARG A 288 10.31 17.09 6.75
N LYS A 289 10.94 17.88 7.62
CA LYS A 289 10.25 18.85 8.50
C LYS A 289 9.34 19.81 7.75
N ALA A 290 9.73 20.26 6.55
CA ALA A 290 8.94 21.16 5.72
C ALA A 290 7.61 20.51 5.28
N ASN A 291 7.64 19.23 4.89
CA ASN A 291 6.45 18.50 4.45
C ASN A 291 5.51 18.20 5.63
N LEU A 292 6.07 17.88 6.79
CA LEU A 292 5.28 17.70 8.01
C LEU A 292 4.57 19.01 8.41
N LEU A 293 5.27 20.14 8.37
CA LEU A 293 4.68 21.45 8.64
C LEU A 293 3.60 21.81 7.60
N MET A 294 3.83 21.51 6.33
CA MET A 294 2.86 21.71 5.24
C MET A 294 1.57 20.93 5.51
N ALA A 295 1.66 19.65 5.89
CA ALA A 295 0.52 18.82 6.23
C ALA A 295 -0.26 19.37 7.43
N ARG A 296 0.42 19.80 8.50
CA ARG A 296 -0.21 20.43 9.68
C ARG A 296 -0.90 21.74 9.35
N ASN A 297 -0.27 22.60 8.57
CA ASN A 297 -0.85 23.88 8.14
C ASN A 297 -2.09 23.67 7.26
N PHE A 298 -2.08 22.67 6.38
CA PHE A 298 -3.26 22.31 5.60
C PHE A 298 -4.45 21.91 6.49
N LEU A 299 -4.21 21.08 7.50
CA LEU A 299 -5.25 20.64 8.45
C LEU A 299 -5.79 21.78 9.32
N SER A 300 -4.96 22.76 9.68
CA SER A 300 -5.34 23.91 10.51
C SER A 300 -5.99 25.06 9.74
N SER A 301 -5.94 25.05 8.41
CA SER A 301 -6.45 26.16 7.56
C SER A 301 -7.98 26.33 7.54
N GLY A 302 -8.73 25.55 8.33
CA GLY A 302 -10.20 25.61 8.41
C GLY A 302 -10.96 25.08 7.19
N LYS A 303 -10.28 24.78 6.09
CA LYS A 303 -10.87 24.16 4.88
C LYS A 303 -11.31 22.72 5.11
N VAL A 304 -10.76 22.12 6.17
CA VAL A 304 -10.99 20.72 6.57
C VAL A 304 -12.19 20.57 7.52
N SER A 305 -12.78 21.67 8.00
CA SER A 305 -13.84 21.67 9.00
C SER A 305 -15.25 21.88 8.45
N LYS A 306 -15.43 21.98 7.13
CA LYS A 306 -16.75 22.10 6.50
C LYS A 306 -17.13 20.87 5.68
#